data_a3a290e17118fdd38631fa188cfeb574
#
_entry.id   a3a290e17118fdd38631fa188cfeb574
#
_cell.length_a   1.000
_cell.length_b   1.000
_cell.length_c   1.000
_cell.angle_alpha   90.00
_cell.angle_beta   90.00
_cell.angle_gamma   90.00
#
_symmetry.space_group_name_H-M   'P 1'
#
loop_
_entity.id
_entity.type
_entity.pdbx_description
1 polymer ?
#
loop_
_entity_poly.entity_id
_entity_poly.type
_entity_poly.pdbx_seq_one_letter_code
_entity_poly.pdbx_strand_id
1 'polypeptide(L)'
;EMCIRDSGVSVGLGVDGSASNDGASMIGEVRQALLLQRVGFGPDAMSAREALEFATLGGAKVLNRNDIGALAPGMVADFVAFDLGHLAYAGALHDPLAALVFCTPTHVDTSVINGRVVVKDGHLTTVDLPLVLERHNTLARQLVSGE
;
A
#
# COMPACT_ATOMS: atom_id res chain seq x y z
N GLU A 1 15.85 12.93 -6.96
CA GLU A 1 15.03 12.48 -5.81
C GLU A 1 15.86 12.27 -4.54
N MET A 2 17.09 11.75 -4.60
CA MET A 2 17.97 11.71 -3.41
C MET A 2 18.17 13.09 -2.80
N CYS A 3 18.30 14.14 -3.63
CA CYS A 3 18.40 15.54 -3.16
C CYS A 3 17.16 16.00 -2.39
N ILE A 4 15.96 15.53 -2.73
CA ILE A 4 14.73 15.91 -2.01
C ILE A 4 14.72 15.25 -0.62
N ARG A 5 15.04 13.98 -0.51
CA ARG A 5 15.15 13.27 0.76
C ARG A 5 16.19 13.92 1.69
N ASP A 6 17.35 14.26 1.15
CA ASP A 6 18.48 14.83 1.90
C ASP A 6 18.25 16.31 2.26
N SER A 7 17.30 16.99 1.62
CA SER A 7 16.95 18.39 1.89
C SER A 7 16.14 18.58 3.18
N GLY A 8 15.71 17.50 3.85
CA GLY A 8 14.86 17.55 5.05
C GLY A 8 13.36 17.79 4.75
N VAL A 9 12.97 17.83 3.49
CA VAL A 9 11.55 17.89 3.08
C VAL A 9 10.86 16.57 3.41
N SER A 10 9.65 16.64 3.96
CA SER A 10 8.84 15.45 4.23
C SER A 10 8.37 14.82 2.92
N VAL A 11 8.65 13.53 2.75
CA VAL A 11 8.26 12.75 1.57
C VAL A 11 7.39 11.58 2.03
N GLY A 12 6.30 11.35 1.32
CA GLY A 12 5.41 10.21 1.47
C GLY A 12 5.04 9.64 0.11
N LEU A 13 4.44 8.46 0.09
CA LEU A 13 3.91 7.83 -1.12
C LEU A 13 2.40 8.01 -1.21
N GLY A 14 1.87 8.02 -2.43
CA GLY A 14 0.45 8.06 -2.71
C GLY A 14 0.14 7.34 -4.02
N VAL A 15 -1.05 6.78 -4.14
CA VAL A 15 -1.49 6.04 -5.34
C VAL A 15 -1.99 6.95 -6.47
N ASP A 16 -2.10 8.25 -6.20
CA ASP A 16 -2.73 9.23 -7.10
C ASP A 16 -4.22 8.93 -7.39
N GLY A 17 -4.82 9.64 -8.31
CA GLY A 17 -6.21 9.43 -8.72
C GLY A 17 -6.35 8.27 -9.71
N SER A 18 -7.51 7.63 -9.73
CA SER A 18 -7.81 6.49 -10.63
C SER A 18 -7.75 6.83 -12.13
N ALA A 19 -7.79 8.12 -12.48
CA ALA A 19 -7.58 8.58 -13.86
C ALA A 19 -6.09 8.56 -14.27
N SER A 20 -5.17 8.54 -13.31
CA SER A 20 -3.72 8.58 -13.52
C SER A 20 -3.05 7.26 -13.17
N ASN A 21 -3.67 6.47 -12.28
CA ASN A 21 -3.15 5.18 -11.81
C ASN A 21 -4.30 4.19 -11.58
N ASP A 22 -4.44 3.22 -12.46
CA ASP A 22 -5.48 2.18 -12.38
C ASP A 22 -5.28 1.22 -11.21
N GLY A 23 -4.06 1.10 -10.71
CA GLY A 23 -3.66 0.07 -9.74
C GLY A 23 -4.18 0.28 -8.33
N ALA A 24 -4.37 1.53 -7.89
CA ALA A 24 -4.82 1.94 -6.54
C ALA A 24 -4.20 1.11 -5.38
N SER A 25 -2.96 0.66 -5.55
CA SER A 25 -2.27 -0.28 -4.64
C SER A 25 -1.08 0.38 -3.95
N MET A 26 -1.23 0.76 -2.68
CA MET A 26 -0.12 1.35 -1.90
C MET A 26 1.09 0.44 -1.81
N ILE A 27 0.93 -0.87 -1.69
CA ILE A 27 2.08 -1.78 -1.66
C ILE A 27 2.76 -1.87 -3.04
N GLY A 28 2.01 -1.68 -4.11
CA GLY A 28 2.55 -1.51 -5.46
C GLY A 28 3.42 -0.26 -5.56
N GLU A 29 2.98 0.87 -5.01
CA GLU A 29 3.76 2.12 -4.98
C GLU A 29 5.03 1.98 -4.13
N VAL A 30 4.97 1.29 -2.99
CA VAL A 30 6.15 0.97 -2.17
C VAL A 30 7.19 0.21 -2.99
N ARG A 31 6.76 -0.83 -3.70
CA ARG A 31 7.63 -1.63 -4.56
C ARG A 31 8.19 -0.78 -5.71
N GLN A 32 7.36 0.02 -6.37
CA GLN A 32 7.78 0.87 -7.46
C GLN A 32 8.81 1.91 -7.01
N ALA A 33 8.59 2.58 -5.89
CA ALA A 33 9.54 3.54 -5.32
C ALA A 33 10.90 2.88 -5.08
N LEU A 34 10.93 1.69 -4.46
CA LEU A 34 12.15 0.92 -4.22
C LEU A 34 12.86 0.58 -5.53
N LEU A 35 12.13 0.03 -6.51
CA LEU A 35 12.74 -0.43 -7.77
C LEU A 35 13.30 0.74 -8.59
N LEU A 36 12.57 1.86 -8.68
CA LEU A 36 13.04 3.06 -9.40
C LEU A 36 14.32 3.63 -8.77
N GLN A 37 14.41 3.69 -7.44
CA GLN A 37 15.63 4.13 -6.76
C GLN A 37 16.80 3.20 -7.08
N ARG A 38 16.59 1.88 -7.02
CA ARG A 38 17.65 0.92 -7.30
C ARG A 38 18.10 0.92 -8.76
N VAL A 39 17.19 1.08 -9.71
CA VAL A 39 17.53 1.21 -11.13
C VAL A 39 18.31 2.49 -11.40
N GLY A 40 17.92 3.61 -10.78
CA GLY A 40 18.54 4.91 -11.00
C GLY A 40 19.89 5.10 -10.29
N PHE A 41 20.07 4.50 -9.10
CA PHE A 41 21.18 4.84 -8.20
C PHE A 41 21.94 3.63 -7.63
N GLY A 42 21.58 2.42 -8.02
CA GLY A 42 22.23 1.18 -7.60
C GLY A 42 21.46 0.36 -6.57
N PRO A 43 21.87 -0.90 -6.32
CA PRO A 43 21.10 -1.88 -5.54
C PRO A 43 20.87 -1.49 -4.07
N ASP A 44 21.74 -0.66 -3.52
CA ASP A 44 21.72 -0.25 -2.11
C ASP A 44 21.03 1.12 -1.90
N ALA A 45 20.51 1.74 -2.98
CA ALA A 45 19.92 3.08 -2.93
C ALA A 45 18.66 3.17 -2.05
N MET A 46 17.92 2.09 -1.88
CA MET A 46 16.74 2.01 -1.02
C MET A 46 16.54 0.58 -0.52
N SER A 47 16.28 0.42 0.77
CA SER A 47 15.86 -0.83 1.38
C SER A 47 14.33 -0.99 1.36
N ALA A 48 13.83 -2.22 1.51
CA ALA A 48 12.40 -2.48 1.63
C ALA A 48 11.79 -1.77 2.86
N ARG A 49 12.54 -1.66 3.96
CA ARG A 49 12.14 -0.92 5.16
C ARG A 49 11.94 0.56 4.86
N GLU A 50 12.91 1.21 4.24
CA GLU A 50 12.80 2.64 3.89
C GLU A 50 11.62 2.91 2.98
N ALA A 51 11.37 2.05 1.99
CA ALA A 51 10.21 2.19 1.10
C ALA A 51 8.87 2.10 1.86
N LEU A 52 8.75 1.16 2.82
CA LEU A 52 7.57 1.05 3.70
C LEU A 52 7.45 2.25 4.65
N GLU A 53 8.55 2.76 5.16
CA GLU A 53 8.55 3.97 6.02
C GLU A 53 8.06 5.21 5.26
N PHE A 54 8.36 5.36 3.98
CA PHE A 54 7.77 6.43 3.16
C PHE A 54 6.27 6.31 3.01
N ALA A 55 5.73 5.09 2.92
CA ALA A 55 4.29 4.86 2.81
C ALA A 55 3.55 5.00 4.15
N THR A 56 4.23 4.99 5.27
CA THR A 56 3.66 5.01 6.62
C THR A 56 4.05 6.30 7.37
N LEU A 57 5.21 6.32 8.00
CA LEU A 57 5.73 7.48 8.73
C LEU A 57 5.96 8.70 7.84
N GLY A 58 6.39 8.48 6.59
CA GLY A 58 6.54 9.53 5.58
C GLY A 58 5.20 10.19 5.28
N GLY A 59 4.16 9.40 5.02
CA GLY A 59 2.80 9.89 4.81
C GLY A 59 2.27 10.68 6.01
N ALA A 60 2.49 10.18 7.23
CA ALA A 60 2.12 10.89 8.46
C ALA A 60 2.78 12.27 8.55
N LYS A 61 4.08 12.36 8.25
CA LYS A 61 4.83 13.63 8.24
C LYS A 61 4.30 14.61 7.20
N VAL A 62 4.01 14.15 5.98
CA VAL A 62 3.42 14.97 4.91
C VAL A 62 2.07 15.55 5.33
N LEU A 63 1.25 14.76 6.05
CA LEU A 63 -0.04 15.19 6.59
C LEU A 63 0.07 16.02 7.87
N ASN A 64 1.29 16.24 8.38
CA ASN A 64 1.56 16.90 9.66
C ASN A 64 0.79 16.24 10.84
N ARG A 65 0.75 14.89 10.85
CA ARG A 65 0.11 14.09 11.89
C ARG A 65 1.15 13.29 12.65
N ASN A 66 0.96 13.16 13.96
CA ASN A 66 1.84 12.43 14.88
C ASN A 66 1.13 11.25 15.57
N ASP A 67 -0.12 11.00 15.21
CA ASP A 67 -0.98 9.98 15.79
C ASP A 67 -1.25 8.79 14.84
N ILE A 68 -0.63 8.79 13.64
CA ILE A 68 -0.70 7.73 12.61
C ILE A 68 0.69 7.34 12.10
N GLY A 69 0.75 6.29 11.28
CA GLY A 69 1.98 5.84 10.60
C GLY A 69 2.77 4.78 11.37
N ALA A 70 2.41 4.48 12.62
CA ALA A 70 3.00 3.41 13.42
C ALA A 70 1.96 2.81 14.38
N LEU A 71 2.22 1.60 14.86
CA LEU A 71 1.43 0.96 15.91
C LEU A 71 2.12 1.21 17.26
N ALA A 72 1.53 2.08 18.10
CA ALA A 72 2.01 2.38 19.44
C ALA A 72 0.84 2.78 20.35
N PRO A 73 0.98 2.66 21.68
CA PRO A 73 -0.01 3.15 22.62
C PRO A 73 -0.31 4.64 22.40
N GLY A 74 -1.59 4.99 22.32
CA GLY A 74 -2.04 6.38 22.11
C GLY A 74 -2.15 6.80 20.65
N MET A 75 -1.73 5.98 19.69
CA MET A 75 -1.91 6.23 18.27
C MET A 75 -3.24 5.66 17.74
N VAL A 76 -3.67 6.16 16.60
CA VAL A 76 -4.86 5.64 15.90
C VAL A 76 -4.63 4.18 15.52
N ALA A 77 -5.66 3.36 15.73
CA ALA A 77 -5.60 1.93 15.39
C ALA A 77 -5.86 1.73 13.88
N ASP A 78 -4.85 2.09 13.07
CA ASP A 78 -4.81 1.89 11.63
C ASP A 78 -3.72 0.86 11.31
N PHE A 79 -4.11 -0.31 10.83
CA PHE A 79 -3.14 -1.33 10.43
C PHE A 79 -3.69 -2.29 9.39
N VAL A 80 -2.77 -2.95 8.70
CA VAL A 80 -3.06 -4.08 7.81
C VAL A 80 -2.24 -5.29 8.25
N ALA A 81 -2.81 -6.49 8.09
CA ALA A 81 -2.12 -7.76 8.29
C ALA A 81 -2.17 -8.57 6.99
N PHE A 82 -1.07 -9.27 6.71
CA PHE A 82 -0.92 -10.15 5.55
C PHE A 82 -0.68 -11.57 6.03
N ASP A 83 -1.39 -12.54 5.43
CA ASP A 83 -1.13 -13.94 5.67
C ASP A 83 0.15 -14.38 4.94
N LEU A 84 1.22 -14.59 5.70
CA LEU A 84 2.51 -15.05 5.17
C LEU A 84 2.53 -16.54 4.81
N GLY A 85 1.48 -17.30 5.14
CA GLY A 85 1.30 -18.68 4.70
C GLY A 85 0.92 -18.83 3.23
N HIS A 86 0.62 -17.72 2.54
CA HIS A 86 0.24 -17.74 1.13
C HIS A 86 1.41 -18.16 0.22
N LEU A 87 1.12 -18.89 -0.86
CA LEU A 87 2.12 -19.39 -1.83
C LEU A 87 3.05 -18.28 -2.36
N ALA A 88 2.55 -17.05 -2.50
CA ALA A 88 3.36 -15.91 -2.96
C ALA A 88 4.59 -15.65 -2.10
N TYR A 89 4.60 -16.03 -0.82
CA TYR A 89 5.71 -15.84 0.11
C TYR A 89 6.59 -17.08 0.29
N ALA A 90 6.30 -18.18 -0.40
CA ALA A 90 7.04 -19.43 -0.25
C ALA A 90 8.53 -19.21 -0.53
N GLY A 91 9.39 -19.59 0.43
CA GLY A 91 10.84 -19.41 0.35
C GLY A 91 11.36 -18.03 0.77
N ALA A 92 10.50 -17.02 1.02
CA ALA A 92 10.88 -15.65 1.35
C ALA A 92 10.73 -15.30 2.84
N LEU A 93 10.32 -16.23 3.69
CA LEU A 93 9.99 -15.97 5.11
C LEU A 93 11.20 -15.66 6.01
N HIS A 94 12.42 -15.80 5.50
CA HIS A 94 13.64 -15.40 6.22
C HIS A 94 13.76 -13.86 6.38
N ASP A 95 13.10 -13.08 5.48
CA ASP A 95 12.94 -11.63 5.61
C ASP A 95 11.48 -11.26 5.24
N PRO A 96 10.55 -11.32 6.20
CA PRO A 96 9.13 -11.05 5.95
C PRO A 96 8.85 -9.64 5.43
N LEU A 97 9.67 -8.66 5.83
CA LEU A 97 9.51 -7.27 5.40
C LEU A 97 9.92 -7.10 3.94
N ALA A 98 11.03 -7.67 3.53
CA ALA A 98 11.43 -7.69 2.12
C ALA A 98 10.44 -8.52 1.29
N ALA A 99 9.95 -9.66 1.80
CA ALA A 99 8.95 -10.48 1.15
C ALA A 99 7.67 -9.68 0.87
N LEU A 100 7.17 -8.90 1.83
CA LEU A 100 6.01 -8.05 1.65
C LEU A 100 6.15 -7.10 0.45
N VAL A 101 7.32 -6.50 0.27
CA VAL A 101 7.57 -5.54 -0.82
C VAL A 101 7.82 -6.26 -2.14
N PHE A 102 8.67 -7.30 -2.16
CA PHE A 102 9.09 -7.96 -3.41
C PHE A 102 8.09 -8.97 -3.94
N CYS A 103 7.40 -9.71 -3.07
CA CYS A 103 6.38 -10.69 -3.49
C CYS A 103 5.05 -10.05 -3.87
N THR A 104 4.85 -8.77 -3.59
CA THR A 104 3.71 -7.94 -3.99
C THR A 104 2.36 -8.62 -3.72
N PRO A 105 1.91 -8.69 -2.47
CA PRO A 105 0.61 -9.25 -2.16
C PRO A 105 -0.51 -8.44 -2.82
N THR A 106 -1.48 -9.13 -3.38
CA THR A 106 -2.64 -8.49 -4.02
C THR A 106 -3.79 -8.25 -3.04
N HIS A 107 -3.77 -8.93 -1.90
CA HIS A 107 -4.85 -8.86 -0.91
C HIS A 107 -4.26 -8.79 0.50
N VAL A 108 -4.92 -8.03 1.36
CA VAL A 108 -4.68 -8.04 2.80
C VAL A 108 -5.61 -9.06 3.46
N ASP A 109 -5.15 -9.75 4.48
CA ASP A 109 -5.98 -10.64 5.29
C ASP A 109 -6.92 -9.83 6.18
N THR A 110 -6.37 -8.89 6.93
CA THR A 110 -7.12 -8.02 7.83
C THR A 110 -6.73 -6.56 7.63
N SER A 111 -7.71 -5.67 7.60
CA SER A 111 -7.50 -4.23 7.64
C SER A 111 -8.38 -3.58 8.69
N VAL A 112 -7.77 -2.75 9.51
CA VAL A 112 -8.43 -1.94 10.54
C VAL A 112 -8.16 -0.48 10.27
N ILE A 113 -9.21 0.35 10.27
CA ILE A 113 -9.14 1.79 10.07
C ILE A 113 -9.87 2.47 11.23
N ASN A 114 -9.17 3.30 11.97
CA ASN A 114 -9.66 4.00 13.15
C ASN A 114 -10.34 3.03 14.14
N GLY A 115 -9.71 1.87 14.36
CA GLY A 115 -10.23 0.81 15.24
C GLY A 115 -11.37 -0.03 14.65
N ARG A 116 -11.86 0.27 13.44
CA ARG A 116 -12.93 -0.48 12.78
C ARG A 116 -12.35 -1.49 11.80
N VAL A 117 -12.73 -2.74 11.92
CA VAL A 117 -12.38 -3.79 10.93
C VAL A 117 -13.12 -3.52 9.63
N VAL A 118 -12.38 -3.31 8.55
CA VAL A 118 -12.92 -3.05 7.19
C VAL A 118 -12.63 -4.19 6.23
N VAL A 119 -11.60 -4.99 6.51
CA VAL A 119 -11.32 -6.26 5.83
C VAL A 119 -11.12 -7.33 6.90
N LYS A 120 -11.70 -8.49 6.70
CA LYS A 120 -11.52 -9.67 7.54
C LYS A 120 -11.45 -10.91 6.67
N ASP A 121 -10.47 -11.77 6.90
CA ASP A 121 -10.23 -13.00 6.14
C ASP A 121 -10.21 -12.72 4.62
N GLY A 122 -9.59 -11.61 4.21
CA GLY A 122 -9.50 -11.17 2.81
C GLY A 122 -10.79 -10.58 2.22
N HIS A 123 -11.86 -10.42 3.01
CA HIS A 123 -13.16 -9.94 2.55
C HIS A 123 -13.49 -8.55 3.12
N LEU A 124 -14.03 -7.66 2.28
CA LEU A 124 -14.56 -6.38 2.73
C LEU A 124 -15.79 -6.61 3.62
N THR A 125 -15.80 -5.96 4.78
CA THR A 125 -16.93 -6.04 5.75
C THR A 125 -17.91 -4.88 5.59
N THR A 126 -17.58 -3.89 4.74
CA THR A 126 -18.31 -2.62 4.65
C THR A 126 -19.22 -2.52 3.43
N VAL A 127 -19.05 -3.39 2.44
CA VAL A 127 -19.82 -3.40 1.19
C VAL A 127 -20.07 -4.82 0.71
N ASP A 128 -21.17 -5.02 -0.03
CA ASP A 128 -21.42 -6.21 -0.83
C ASP A 128 -20.61 -6.13 -2.13
N LEU A 129 -19.39 -6.67 -2.10
CA LEU A 129 -18.45 -6.56 -3.22
C LEU A 129 -18.98 -7.19 -4.52
N PRO A 130 -19.62 -8.38 -4.55
CA PRO A 130 -20.23 -8.93 -5.75
C PRO A 130 -21.19 -7.97 -6.45
N LEU A 131 -22.10 -7.35 -5.70
CA LEU A 131 -23.05 -6.38 -6.23
C LEU A 131 -22.37 -5.12 -6.80
N VAL A 132 -21.35 -4.62 -6.09
CA VAL A 132 -20.58 -3.46 -6.56
C VAL A 132 -19.84 -3.78 -7.85
N LEU A 133 -19.21 -4.96 -7.96
CA LEU A 133 -18.48 -5.40 -9.16
C LEU A 133 -19.43 -5.55 -10.35
N GLU A 134 -20.60 -6.16 -10.17
CA GLU A 134 -21.59 -6.32 -11.22
C GLU A 134 -22.03 -4.95 -11.79
N ARG A 135 -22.38 -4.02 -10.90
CA ARG A 135 -22.76 -2.68 -11.26
C ARG A 135 -21.64 -1.90 -11.95
N HIS A 136 -20.42 -1.99 -11.42
CA HIS A 136 -19.25 -1.33 -11.99
C HIS A 136 -18.97 -1.83 -13.42
N ASN A 137 -18.95 -3.15 -13.61
CA ASN A 137 -18.72 -3.75 -14.93
C ASN A 137 -19.83 -3.38 -15.94
N THR A 138 -21.08 -3.23 -15.49
CA THR A 138 -22.18 -2.78 -16.34
C THR A 138 -21.99 -1.34 -16.79
N LEU A 139 -21.70 -0.43 -15.85
CA LEU A 139 -21.43 0.97 -16.17
C LEU A 139 -20.19 1.16 -17.06
N ALA A 140 -19.13 0.38 -16.82
CA ALA A 140 -17.94 0.42 -17.65
C ALA A 140 -18.23 0.01 -19.11
N ARG A 141 -19.04 -1.04 -19.31
CA ARG A 141 -19.47 -1.44 -20.67
C ARG A 141 -20.29 -0.35 -21.35
N GLN A 142 -21.27 0.24 -20.66
CA GLN A 142 -22.07 1.33 -21.19
C GLN A 142 -21.21 2.54 -21.59
N LEU A 143 -20.24 2.90 -20.74
CA LEU A 143 -19.34 4.02 -21.04
C LEU A 143 -18.50 3.77 -22.32
N VAL A 144 -18.02 2.53 -22.52
CA VAL A 144 -17.20 2.19 -23.68
C VAL A 144 -18.05 2.04 -24.95
N SER A 145 -19.26 1.45 -24.85
CA SER A 145 -20.17 1.29 -26.00
C SER A 145 -20.86 2.58 -26.43
N GLY A 146 -20.90 3.59 -25.57
CA GLY A 146 -21.61 4.84 -25.83
C GLY A 146 -23.14 4.73 -25.70
N GLU A 147 -23.62 3.68 -25.02
CA GLU A 147 -25.06 3.42 -24.75
C GLU A 147 -25.52 4.07 -23.43
#